data_775e1edff6892f5e3fd5dc85d092f54d
#
_entry.id   775e1edff6892f5e3fd5dc85d092f54d
#
_cell.length_a   1.000
_cell.length_b   1.000
_cell.length_c   1.000
_cell.angle_alpha   90.00
_cell.angle_beta   90.00
_cell.angle_gamma   90.00
#
_symmetry.space_group_name_H-M   'P 1'
#
loop_
_entity.id
_entity.type
_entity.pdbx_description
1 polymer ?
#
loop_
_entity_poly.entity_id
_entity_poly.type
_entity_poly.pdbx_seq_one_letter_code
_entity_poly.pdbx_strand_id
1 'polypeptide(L)'
;MQHVKDALVTLNMSGDTKIDSWYESTAETTTSYPRLEGEISADVGVIGGGYTGLSTALHLAERGYRVGLLEAEHIGWGASGRNGGQICSGQRVDMLAIERLVPIEDARRLWHLGEEAKTLVRKRIHQHNISCELHAGILTAAWKPSHYRFLARYTEHLRTQYDYGEARLLDSREIRNHLDTSRYHGGSLDQG
;
A
#
# COMPACT_ATOMS: atom_id res chain seq x y z
N MET A 1 -1.52 6.34 23.51
CA MET A 1 -1.28 4.94 23.05
C MET A 1 -2.12 3.91 23.78
N GLN A 2 -2.44 4.06 25.06
CA GLN A 2 -3.27 3.10 25.82
C GLN A 2 -4.69 2.98 25.27
N HIS A 3 -5.36 4.12 24.95
CA HIS A 3 -6.74 4.15 24.47
C HIS A 3 -7.02 3.49 23.11
N VAL A 4 -6.00 3.30 22.26
CA VAL A 4 -6.15 2.61 20.95
C VAL A 4 -6.15 1.08 21.11
N LYS A 5 -5.48 0.56 22.14
CA LYS A 5 -5.42 -0.89 22.40
C LYS A 5 -6.73 -1.48 22.92
N ASP A 6 -7.54 -0.66 23.59
CA ASP A 6 -8.76 -1.13 24.26
C ASP A 6 -9.99 -1.18 23.33
N ALA A 7 -9.85 -0.75 22.06
CA ALA A 7 -10.96 -0.61 21.12
C ALA A 7 -11.03 -1.71 20.04
N LEU A 8 -10.04 -2.62 19.98
CA LEU A 8 -9.98 -3.66 18.94
C LEU A 8 -10.57 -4.98 19.46
N VAL A 9 -11.71 -5.38 18.94
CA VAL A 9 -12.38 -6.66 19.21
C VAL A 9 -12.58 -7.42 17.90
N THR A 10 -12.13 -8.66 17.82
CA THR A 10 -12.25 -9.51 16.63
C THR A 10 -13.43 -10.47 16.77
N LEU A 11 -14.35 -10.47 15.78
CA LEU A 11 -15.36 -11.51 15.62
C LEU A 11 -14.77 -12.64 14.79
N ASN A 12 -14.47 -13.76 15.39
CA ASN A 12 -14.02 -14.95 14.66
C ASN A 12 -15.23 -15.81 14.29
N MET A 13 -15.58 -15.89 13.02
CA MET A 13 -16.60 -16.79 12.46
C MET A 13 -15.88 -17.89 11.65
N SER A 14 -15.10 -18.73 12.33
CA SER A 14 -14.26 -19.72 11.68
C SER A 14 -15.07 -20.84 11.02
N GLY A 15 -14.95 -20.92 9.69
CA GLY A 15 -14.97 -22.17 8.96
C GLY A 15 -13.54 -22.44 8.48
N ASP A 16 -12.99 -23.56 8.86
CA ASP A 16 -11.62 -23.99 8.63
C ASP A 16 -11.19 -23.95 7.16
N THR A 17 -10.54 -22.88 6.73
CA THR A 17 -9.54 -22.91 5.66
C THR A 17 -8.48 -21.88 5.98
N LYS A 18 -7.52 -22.28 6.80
CA LYS A 18 -6.32 -21.48 7.04
C LYS A 18 -5.52 -21.41 5.74
N ILE A 19 -5.66 -20.32 5.01
CA ILE A 19 -4.80 -20.02 3.86
C ILE A 19 -3.66 -19.17 4.41
N ASP A 20 -2.53 -19.78 4.70
CA ASP A 20 -1.33 -19.08 5.12
C ASP A 20 -0.84 -18.18 3.98
N SER A 21 -0.78 -16.87 4.20
CA SER A 21 -0.10 -15.95 3.29
C SER A 21 1.38 -15.86 3.67
N TRP A 22 2.24 -15.51 2.70
CA TRP A 22 3.66 -15.27 2.99
C TRP A 22 3.83 -14.24 4.12
N TYR A 23 3.11 -13.15 4.07
CA TYR A 23 3.20 -12.09 5.08
C TYR A 23 2.69 -12.50 6.44
N GLU A 24 1.69 -13.36 6.51
CA GLU A 24 1.22 -13.92 7.77
C GLU A 24 2.26 -14.86 8.38
N SER A 25 2.88 -15.72 7.57
CA SER A 25 3.88 -16.69 8.02
C SER A 25 5.21 -16.04 8.41
N THR A 26 5.50 -14.83 7.89
CA THR A 26 6.74 -14.08 8.18
C THR A 26 6.53 -12.88 9.08
N ALA A 27 5.31 -12.58 9.52
CA ALA A 27 5.03 -11.49 10.45
C ALA A 27 5.71 -11.74 11.81
N GLU A 28 6.47 -10.75 12.29
CA GLU A 28 7.18 -10.84 13.58
C GLU A 28 6.20 -10.89 14.77
N THR A 29 5.03 -10.27 14.63
CA THR A 29 4.02 -10.24 15.69
C THR A 29 2.63 -10.45 15.12
N THR A 30 1.92 -11.45 15.63
CA THR A 30 0.49 -11.61 15.45
C THR A 30 -0.23 -11.22 16.71
N THR A 31 -0.90 -10.07 16.73
CA THR A 31 -1.73 -9.68 17.87
C THR A 31 -3.08 -10.37 17.75
N SER A 32 -3.42 -11.20 18.72
CA SER A 32 -4.74 -11.80 18.86
C SER A 32 -5.63 -10.90 19.70
N TYR A 33 -6.82 -10.65 19.23
CA TYR A 33 -7.85 -9.91 19.96
C TYR A 33 -8.94 -10.87 20.42
N PRO A 34 -9.53 -10.65 21.62
CA PRO A 34 -10.60 -11.50 22.12
C PRO A 34 -11.86 -11.36 21.26
N ARG A 35 -12.71 -12.39 21.27
CA ARG A 35 -14.06 -12.28 20.73
C ARG A 35 -14.86 -11.22 21.48
N LEU A 36 -15.73 -10.52 20.76
CA LEU A 36 -16.71 -9.66 21.41
C LEU A 36 -17.73 -10.54 22.13
N GLU A 37 -17.79 -10.39 23.44
CA GLU A 37 -18.81 -11.00 24.29
C GLU A 37 -19.72 -9.89 24.89
N GLY A 38 -21.02 -10.01 24.68
CA GLY A 38 -21.98 -9.02 25.15
C GLY A 38 -22.04 -7.75 24.30
N GLU A 39 -22.31 -6.63 24.93
CA GLU A 39 -22.50 -5.32 24.30
C GLU A 39 -21.35 -4.37 24.63
N ILE A 40 -20.90 -3.64 23.66
CA ILE A 40 -19.96 -2.52 23.83
C ILE A 40 -20.57 -1.22 23.32
N SER A 41 -20.22 -0.11 23.97
CA SER A 41 -20.61 1.22 23.51
C SER A 41 -19.40 1.93 22.92
N ALA A 42 -19.52 2.41 21.69
CA ALA A 42 -18.52 3.20 20.99
C ALA A 42 -19.21 4.37 20.29
N ASP A 43 -18.44 5.41 19.96
CA ASP A 43 -18.94 6.53 19.16
C ASP A 43 -19.03 6.15 17.68
N VAL A 44 -18.11 5.26 17.23
CA VAL A 44 -18.07 4.73 15.86
C VAL A 44 -17.74 3.24 15.87
N GLY A 45 -18.56 2.45 15.18
CA GLY A 45 -18.29 1.05 14.87
C GLY A 45 -17.69 0.91 13.46
N VAL A 46 -16.55 0.22 13.34
CA VAL A 46 -15.88 -0.09 12.06
C VAL A 46 -15.91 -1.59 11.86
N ILE A 47 -16.40 -2.05 10.70
CA ILE A 47 -16.48 -3.47 10.36
C ILE A 47 -15.42 -3.77 9.29
N GLY A 48 -14.53 -4.71 9.61
CA GLY A 48 -13.42 -5.15 8.77
C GLY A 48 -12.07 -4.55 9.17
N GLY A 49 -11.08 -5.41 9.40
CA GLY A 49 -9.71 -5.08 9.80
C GLY A 49 -8.71 -5.03 8.66
N GLY A 50 -9.15 -4.64 7.45
CA GLY A 50 -8.28 -4.34 6.31
C GLY A 50 -7.74 -2.90 6.33
N TYR A 51 -7.02 -2.47 5.29
CA TYR A 51 -6.45 -1.12 5.19
C TYR A 51 -7.46 0.00 5.45
N THR A 52 -8.64 -0.08 4.83
CA THR A 52 -9.68 0.95 4.98
C THR A 52 -10.18 1.03 6.42
N GLY A 53 -10.54 -0.12 7.01
CA GLY A 53 -11.05 -0.15 8.38
C GLY A 53 -10.02 0.29 9.40
N LEU A 54 -8.79 -0.21 9.31
CA LEU A 54 -7.70 0.20 10.19
C LEU A 54 -7.36 1.69 10.06
N SER A 55 -7.27 2.20 8.83
CA SER A 55 -7.02 3.62 8.59
C SER A 55 -8.14 4.50 9.17
N THR A 56 -9.40 4.11 8.93
CA THR A 56 -10.57 4.82 9.48
C THR A 56 -10.55 4.81 11.00
N ALA A 57 -10.38 3.63 11.61
CA ALA A 57 -10.37 3.47 13.06
C ALA A 57 -9.26 4.30 13.71
N LEU A 58 -8.05 4.25 13.14
CA LEU A 58 -6.90 4.99 13.65
C LEU A 58 -7.12 6.51 13.57
N HIS A 59 -7.56 7.02 12.43
CA HIS A 59 -7.80 8.46 12.26
C HIS A 59 -8.91 8.99 13.18
N LEU A 60 -9.95 8.20 13.43
CA LEU A 60 -11.02 8.57 14.37
C LEU A 60 -10.53 8.54 15.82
N ALA A 61 -9.76 7.49 16.19
CA ALA A 61 -9.19 7.38 17.54
C ALA A 61 -8.21 8.52 17.84
N GLU A 62 -7.41 8.93 16.86
CA GLU A 62 -6.50 10.10 16.97
C GLU A 62 -7.25 11.43 17.17
N ARG A 63 -8.51 11.50 16.74
CA ARG A 63 -9.40 12.64 16.97
C ARG A 63 -10.20 12.55 18.28
N GLY A 64 -9.96 11.52 19.08
CA GLY A 64 -10.56 11.34 20.41
C GLY A 64 -11.87 10.57 20.41
N TYR A 65 -12.32 10.00 19.28
CA TYR A 65 -13.51 9.15 19.25
C TYR A 65 -13.21 7.78 19.87
N ARG A 66 -14.18 7.23 20.59
CA ARG A 66 -14.16 5.82 20.99
C ARG A 66 -14.56 4.97 19.81
N VAL A 67 -13.64 4.20 19.27
CA VAL A 67 -13.84 3.39 18.06
C VAL A 67 -13.84 1.92 18.42
N GLY A 68 -14.90 1.19 18.02
CA GLY A 68 -14.93 -0.27 18.04
C GLY A 68 -14.65 -0.80 16.63
N LEU A 69 -13.56 -1.57 16.44
CA LEU A 69 -13.29 -2.25 15.18
C LEU A 69 -13.57 -3.75 15.35
N LEU A 70 -14.42 -4.27 14.47
CA LEU A 70 -14.78 -5.69 14.44
C LEU A 70 -14.22 -6.34 13.18
N GLU A 71 -13.52 -7.45 13.35
CA GLU A 71 -12.98 -8.27 12.25
C GLU A 71 -13.46 -9.72 12.43
N ALA A 72 -13.87 -10.35 11.33
CA ALA A 72 -14.43 -11.69 11.37
C ALA A 72 -13.37 -12.77 11.60
N GLU A 73 -12.17 -12.55 11.07
CA GLU A 73 -11.04 -13.48 11.14
C GLU A 73 -9.91 -12.88 11.99
N HIS A 74 -8.87 -12.34 11.36
CA HIS A 74 -7.81 -11.58 12.00
C HIS A 74 -7.43 -10.35 11.17
N ILE A 75 -6.78 -9.41 11.78
CA ILE A 75 -6.38 -8.16 11.13
C ILE A 75 -5.54 -8.47 9.88
N GLY A 76 -5.97 -7.92 8.74
CA GLY A 76 -5.29 -8.12 7.46
C GLY A 76 -5.55 -9.46 6.78
N TRP A 77 -6.44 -10.31 7.29
CA TRP A 77 -6.73 -11.64 6.72
C TRP A 77 -7.14 -11.61 5.24
N GLY A 78 -7.86 -10.61 4.81
CA GLY A 78 -8.29 -10.44 3.43
C GLY A 78 -7.16 -9.99 2.48
N ALA A 79 -7.51 -9.25 1.43
CA ALA A 79 -6.59 -8.74 0.42
C ALA A 79 -5.48 -7.85 0.99
N SER A 80 -5.71 -7.20 2.14
CA SER A 80 -4.73 -6.34 2.80
C SER A 80 -3.48 -7.07 3.30
N GLY A 81 -3.57 -8.37 3.60
CA GLY A 81 -2.41 -9.21 3.97
C GLY A 81 -1.98 -10.18 2.87
N ARG A 82 -2.50 -10.03 1.64
CA ARG A 82 -2.25 -10.95 0.51
C ARG A 82 -1.87 -10.23 -0.78
N ASN A 83 -1.36 -9.02 -0.68
CA ASN A 83 -0.87 -8.25 -1.81
C ASN A 83 0.66 -8.36 -1.92
N GLY A 84 1.26 -7.71 -2.91
CA GLY A 84 2.71 -7.75 -3.12
C GLY A 84 3.52 -6.80 -2.22
N GLY A 85 2.88 -6.02 -1.35
CA GLY A 85 3.54 -5.10 -0.41
C GLY A 85 4.17 -3.86 -1.06
N GLN A 86 3.97 -3.64 -2.37
CA GLN A 86 4.54 -2.47 -3.03
C GLN A 86 3.77 -1.18 -2.68
N ILE A 87 4.50 -0.15 -2.30
CA ILE A 87 3.99 1.20 -2.07
C ILE A 87 4.38 2.04 -3.29
N CYS A 88 3.55 1.96 -4.35
CA CYS A 88 3.81 2.62 -5.64
C CYS A 88 3.24 4.03 -5.70
N SER A 89 3.86 4.88 -6.53
CA SER A 89 3.33 6.19 -6.91
C SER A 89 2.15 6.07 -7.87
N GLY A 90 1.23 7.03 -7.80
CA GLY A 90 0.05 7.11 -8.66
C GLY A 90 -1.07 6.17 -8.27
N GLN A 91 -1.76 5.63 -9.29
CA GLN A 91 -2.94 4.80 -9.12
C GLN A 91 -2.70 3.39 -9.68
N ARG A 92 -3.68 2.49 -9.54
CA ARG A 92 -3.60 1.10 -10.04
C ARG A 92 -3.29 1.00 -11.54
N VAL A 93 -3.74 1.96 -12.34
CA VAL A 93 -3.44 2.07 -13.78
C VAL A 93 -2.54 3.28 -14.02
N ASP A 94 -1.79 3.28 -15.12
CA ASP A 94 -0.92 4.40 -15.46
C ASP A 94 -1.70 5.70 -15.68
N MET A 95 -1.05 6.83 -15.44
CA MET A 95 -1.70 8.15 -15.51
C MET A 95 -2.15 8.51 -16.93
N LEU A 96 -1.48 7.98 -17.96
CA LEU A 96 -1.92 8.15 -19.36
C LEU A 96 -3.27 7.49 -19.63
N ALA A 97 -3.58 6.40 -18.91
CA ALA A 97 -4.89 5.76 -19.00
C ALA A 97 -5.95 6.55 -18.22
N ILE A 98 -5.60 7.09 -17.06
CA ILE A 98 -6.50 7.93 -16.25
C ILE A 98 -6.88 9.21 -16.99
N GLU A 99 -5.93 9.89 -17.63
CA GLU A 99 -6.13 11.11 -18.41
C GLU A 99 -7.07 10.93 -19.61
N ARG A 100 -7.31 9.70 -20.04
CA ARG A 100 -8.34 9.39 -21.06
C ARG A 100 -9.75 9.30 -20.49
N LEU A 101 -9.86 9.11 -19.18
CA LEU A 101 -11.12 8.88 -18.49
C LEU A 101 -11.65 10.13 -17.78
N VAL A 102 -10.74 11.01 -17.35
CA VAL A 102 -11.07 12.21 -16.58
C VAL A 102 -10.26 13.42 -17.06
N PRO A 103 -10.73 14.66 -16.81
CA PRO A 103 -9.95 15.87 -17.07
C PRO A 103 -8.59 15.85 -16.40
N ILE A 104 -7.60 16.54 -16.97
CA ILE A 104 -6.21 16.56 -16.47
C ILE A 104 -6.11 17.05 -15.01
N GLU A 105 -6.96 17.99 -14.60
CA GLU A 105 -7.02 18.50 -13.23
C GLU A 105 -7.45 17.40 -12.24
N ASP A 106 -8.39 16.56 -12.63
CA ASP A 106 -8.83 15.44 -11.79
C ASP A 106 -7.79 14.31 -11.79
N ALA A 107 -7.11 14.08 -12.92
CA ALA A 107 -5.97 13.17 -12.96
C ALA A 107 -4.85 13.62 -12.03
N ARG A 108 -4.53 14.92 -11.98
CA ARG A 108 -3.56 15.47 -11.03
C ARG A 108 -4.00 15.33 -9.58
N ARG A 109 -5.28 15.54 -9.27
CA ARG A 109 -5.81 15.30 -7.92
C ARG A 109 -5.68 13.84 -7.52
N LEU A 110 -5.98 12.91 -8.42
CA LEU A 110 -5.79 11.47 -8.17
C LEU A 110 -4.32 11.09 -7.97
N TRP A 111 -3.41 11.72 -8.71
CA TRP A 111 -1.97 11.57 -8.49
C TRP A 111 -1.56 12.03 -7.09
N HIS A 112 -1.92 13.26 -6.71
CA HIS A 112 -1.60 13.82 -5.39
C HIS A 112 -2.18 12.98 -4.26
N LEU A 113 -3.39 12.48 -4.40
CA LEU A 113 -3.99 11.57 -3.42
C LEU A 113 -3.16 10.29 -3.24
N GLY A 114 -2.60 9.73 -4.33
CA GLY A 114 -1.69 8.59 -4.28
C GLY A 114 -0.39 8.91 -3.53
N GLU A 115 0.22 10.07 -3.80
CA GLU A 115 1.44 10.52 -3.13
C GLU A 115 1.21 10.83 -1.64
N GLU A 116 0.08 11.41 -1.29
CA GLU A 116 -0.32 11.63 0.11
C GLU A 116 -0.50 10.29 0.84
N ALA A 117 -1.16 9.32 0.20
CA ALA A 117 -1.35 7.99 0.79
C ALA A 117 -0.01 7.28 1.01
N LYS A 118 0.92 7.34 0.06
CA LYS A 118 2.29 6.82 0.17
C LYS A 118 3.05 7.47 1.33
N THR A 119 2.99 8.78 1.41
CA THR A 119 3.59 9.56 2.51
C THR A 119 2.98 9.19 3.86
N LEU A 120 1.66 9.02 3.92
CA LEU A 120 0.98 8.62 5.15
C LEU A 120 1.45 7.25 5.64
N VAL A 121 1.56 6.25 4.76
CA VAL A 121 2.03 4.91 5.12
C VAL A 121 3.46 4.98 5.68
N ARG A 122 4.38 5.67 5.01
CA ARG A 122 5.76 5.85 5.49
C ARG A 122 5.80 6.56 6.85
N LYS A 123 5.02 7.62 7.01
CA LYS A 123 4.89 8.32 8.29
C LYS A 123 4.41 7.38 9.41
N ARG A 124 3.42 6.53 9.15
CA ARG A 124 2.92 5.56 10.13
C ARG A 124 3.98 4.52 10.51
N ILE A 125 4.68 3.97 9.53
CA ILE A 125 5.77 3.03 9.77
C ILE A 125 6.82 3.65 10.69
N HIS A 126 7.25 4.87 10.40
CA HIS A 126 8.26 5.57 11.21
C HIS A 126 7.72 5.97 12.59
N GLN A 127 6.52 6.54 12.66
CA GLN A 127 5.91 7.04 13.90
C GLN A 127 5.68 5.91 14.92
N HIS A 128 5.35 4.73 14.45
CA HIS A 128 5.04 3.58 15.29
C HIS A 128 6.18 2.55 15.36
N ASN A 129 7.34 2.83 14.75
CA ASN A 129 8.49 1.93 14.67
C ASN A 129 8.06 0.53 14.18
N ILE A 130 7.29 0.47 13.07
CA ILE A 130 6.79 -0.79 12.53
C ILE A 130 7.95 -1.52 11.86
N SER A 131 8.30 -2.71 12.36
CA SER A 131 9.26 -3.61 11.72
C SER A 131 8.59 -4.29 10.53
N CYS A 132 8.84 -3.81 9.32
CA CYS A 132 8.20 -4.28 8.08
C CYS A 132 9.17 -4.37 6.90
N GLU A 133 10.49 -4.36 7.17
CA GLU A 133 11.53 -4.43 6.15
C GLU A 133 11.29 -3.47 4.97
N LEU A 134 10.95 -2.21 5.26
CA LEU A 134 10.70 -1.20 4.24
C LEU A 134 11.98 -0.91 3.44
N HIS A 135 11.99 -1.26 2.18
CA HIS A 135 13.06 -0.95 1.24
C HIS A 135 12.63 0.14 0.25
N ALA A 136 13.57 1.01 -0.11
CA ALA A 136 13.34 2.03 -1.12
C ALA A 136 13.54 1.45 -2.53
N GLY A 137 12.66 1.85 -3.43
CA GLY A 137 12.79 1.62 -4.86
C GLY A 137 12.01 0.43 -5.40
N ILE A 138 11.41 0.68 -6.58
CA ILE A 138 10.73 -0.33 -7.38
C ILE A 138 11.38 -0.35 -8.77
N LEU A 139 11.92 -1.51 -9.15
CA LEU A 139 12.49 -1.73 -10.46
C LEU A 139 11.46 -2.36 -11.40
N THR A 140 11.11 -1.65 -12.47
CA THR A 140 10.28 -2.18 -13.56
C THR A 140 11.15 -2.52 -14.76
N ALA A 141 11.29 -3.81 -15.09
CA ALA A 141 12.13 -4.29 -16.17
C ALA A 141 11.36 -4.42 -17.51
N ALA A 142 11.95 -3.92 -18.59
CA ALA A 142 11.36 -3.94 -19.92
C ALA A 142 11.76 -5.23 -20.67
N TRP A 143 10.84 -6.18 -20.76
CA TRP A 143 11.02 -7.45 -21.48
C TRP A 143 11.11 -7.31 -23.00
N LYS A 144 10.49 -6.26 -23.58
CA LYS A 144 10.45 -5.99 -25.02
C LYS A 144 10.90 -4.55 -25.29
N PRO A 145 11.43 -4.25 -26.51
CA PRO A 145 11.75 -2.87 -26.89
C PRO A 145 10.54 -1.92 -26.78
N SER A 146 9.33 -2.42 -27.04
CA SER A 146 8.08 -1.62 -26.88
C SER A 146 7.81 -1.24 -25.43
N HIS A 147 8.10 -2.14 -24.47
CA HIS A 147 7.97 -1.83 -23.05
C HIS A 147 8.97 -0.76 -22.62
N TYR A 148 10.22 -0.84 -23.11
CA TYR A 148 11.24 0.19 -22.82
C TYR A 148 10.80 1.56 -23.36
N ARG A 149 10.32 1.62 -24.60
CA ARG A 149 9.79 2.88 -25.17
C ARG A 149 8.59 3.43 -24.39
N PHE A 150 7.74 2.54 -23.89
CA PHE A 150 6.63 2.95 -23.01
C PHE A 150 7.17 3.55 -21.70
N LEU A 151 8.09 2.86 -21.02
CA LEU A 151 8.69 3.35 -19.77
C LEU A 151 9.38 4.71 -19.97
N ALA A 152 10.15 4.87 -21.05
CA ALA A 152 10.80 6.13 -21.38
C ALA A 152 9.80 7.28 -21.53
N ARG A 153 8.73 7.07 -22.31
CA ARG A 153 7.67 8.05 -22.48
C ARG A 153 6.92 8.32 -21.18
N TYR A 154 6.63 7.29 -20.40
CA TYR A 154 5.87 7.41 -19.17
C TYR A 154 6.66 8.14 -18.08
N THR A 155 7.94 7.80 -17.89
CA THR A 155 8.83 8.50 -16.95
C THR A 155 8.93 9.99 -17.29
N GLU A 156 9.12 10.33 -18.57
CA GLU A 156 9.16 11.74 -19.00
C GLU A 156 7.80 12.43 -18.82
N HIS A 157 6.70 11.72 -19.05
CA HIS A 157 5.36 12.24 -18.82
C HIS A 157 5.12 12.55 -17.33
N LEU A 158 5.51 11.65 -16.43
CA LEU A 158 5.41 11.89 -15.00
C LEU A 158 6.24 13.10 -14.57
N ARG A 159 7.44 13.24 -15.10
CA ARG A 159 8.32 14.36 -14.81
C ARG A 159 7.71 15.69 -15.24
N THR A 160 7.11 15.76 -16.43
CA THR A 160 6.63 17.01 -17.04
C THR A 160 5.21 17.39 -16.63
N GLN A 161 4.31 16.44 -16.39
CA GLN A 161 2.91 16.70 -16.07
C GLN A 161 2.58 16.65 -14.59
N TYR A 162 3.40 15.92 -13.80
CA TYR A 162 3.17 15.67 -12.38
C TYR A 162 4.32 16.14 -11.48
N ASP A 163 5.36 16.77 -12.07
CA ASP A 163 6.59 17.19 -11.37
C ASP A 163 7.22 16.05 -10.55
N TYR A 164 7.16 14.82 -11.12
CA TYR A 164 7.66 13.63 -10.45
C TYR A 164 9.01 13.21 -11.01
N GLY A 165 10.08 13.48 -10.26
CA GLY A 165 11.47 13.21 -10.65
C GLY A 165 12.09 11.94 -10.07
N GLU A 166 11.35 11.19 -9.23
CA GLU A 166 11.90 10.03 -8.51
C GLU A 166 12.05 8.78 -9.38
N ALA A 167 11.35 8.73 -10.53
CA ALA A 167 11.46 7.66 -11.49
C ALA A 167 12.57 7.94 -12.51
N ARG A 168 13.58 7.07 -12.56
CA ARG A 168 14.73 7.15 -13.49
C ARG A 168 14.67 6.01 -14.52
N LEU A 169 14.86 6.34 -15.78
CA LEU A 169 15.00 5.34 -16.84
C LEU A 169 16.40 4.72 -16.78
N LEU A 170 16.48 3.40 -16.94
CA LEU A 170 17.70 2.61 -17.01
C LEU A 170 17.85 2.00 -18.40
N ASP A 171 19.01 2.16 -19.02
CA ASP A 171 19.30 1.48 -20.26
C ASP A 171 19.62 -0.02 -20.06
N SER A 172 19.92 -0.73 -21.15
CA SER A 172 20.20 -2.17 -21.12
C SER A 172 21.52 -2.54 -20.41
N ARG A 173 22.41 -1.59 -20.15
CA ARG A 173 23.65 -1.78 -19.39
C ARG A 173 23.41 -1.50 -17.92
N GLU A 174 22.75 -0.39 -17.63
CA GLU A 174 22.44 0.05 -16.26
C GLU A 174 21.55 -0.97 -15.52
N ILE A 175 20.55 -1.55 -16.20
CA ILE A 175 19.67 -2.53 -15.57
C ILE A 175 20.41 -3.81 -15.12
N ARG A 176 21.53 -4.16 -15.75
CA ARG A 176 22.36 -5.30 -15.35
C ARG A 176 23.04 -5.11 -13.99
N ASN A 177 23.20 -3.87 -13.54
CA ASN A 177 23.69 -3.60 -12.18
C ASN A 177 22.67 -3.98 -11.09
N HIS A 178 21.41 -4.15 -11.47
CA HIS A 178 20.32 -4.53 -10.57
C HIS A 178 19.86 -5.99 -10.80
N LEU A 179 20.00 -6.49 -12.04
CA LEU A 179 19.53 -7.83 -12.42
C LEU A 179 20.64 -8.54 -13.22
N ASP A 180 21.13 -9.65 -12.70
CA ASP A 180 22.19 -10.45 -13.35
C ASP A 180 21.63 -11.21 -14.57
N THR A 181 21.22 -10.47 -15.60
CA THR A 181 20.70 -11.03 -16.85
C THR A 181 20.77 -10.03 -17.98
N SER A 182 20.95 -10.53 -19.21
CA SER A 182 20.92 -9.73 -20.44
C SER A 182 19.55 -9.71 -21.14
N ARG A 183 18.52 -10.29 -20.52
CA ARG A 183 17.20 -10.47 -21.16
C ARG A 183 16.39 -9.18 -21.30
N TYR A 184 16.67 -8.16 -20.48
CA TYR A 184 15.88 -6.94 -20.48
C TYR A 184 16.49 -5.85 -21.36
N HIS A 185 15.63 -5.10 -22.02
CA HIS A 185 15.99 -3.99 -22.89
C HIS A 185 16.25 -2.67 -22.12
N GLY A 186 16.20 -2.70 -20.82
CA GLY A 186 16.27 -1.60 -19.88
C GLY A 186 15.13 -1.66 -18.89
N GLY A 187 14.85 -0.55 -18.21
CA GLY A 187 13.80 -0.48 -17.20
C GLY A 187 13.60 0.93 -16.66
N SER A 188 12.81 1.04 -15.61
CA SER A 188 12.74 2.24 -14.77
C SER A 188 12.94 1.87 -13.31
N LEU A 189 13.69 2.68 -12.60
CA LEU A 189 13.85 2.62 -11.14
C LEU A 189 13.12 3.81 -10.54
N ASP A 190 12.09 3.54 -9.77
CA ASP A 190 11.32 4.52 -9.01
C ASP A 190 11.78 4.45 -7.55
N GLN A 191 12.29 5.55 -7.00
CA GLN A 191 12.81 5.65 -5.63
C GLN A 191 11.94 6.49 -4.71
N GLY A 192 10.86 7.01 -5.23
CA GLY A 192 9.88 7.84 -4.51
C GLY A 192 8.83 7.11 -3.68
#